data_e59efaad5a9eb94d57e6f81382302ce6
#
_entry.id   e59efaad5a9eb94d57e6f81382302ce6
#
_cell.length_a   1.000
_cell.length_b   1.000
_cell.length_c   1.000
_cell.angle_alpha   90.00
_cell.angle_beta   90.00
_cell.angle_gamma   90.00
#
_symmetry.space_group_name_H-M   'P 1'
#
loop_
_entity.id
_entity.type
_entity.pdbx_description
1 polymer ?
#
loop_
_entity_poly.entity_id
_entity_poly.type
_entity_poly.pdbx_seq_one_letter_code
_entity_poly.pdbx_strand_id
1 'polypeptide(L)'
;ENGADVLLSMPQTYVLKASEAELMARFDKISAMTEKPLVLYNSPRRMGFSLSVDQTETLMDNHNIIGIKESQRDFFYHTHLLERLSQKMSIMTGPCHYIMPAFALGAKGFIATGPEFTDLKPSEMAAVGAGVPDDRYRKAHYQLTVLYEMLMGTATWPAAFKAALNLIGQPAGVPRDPVLPATQADIDKIKRCFDQLGISYT
;
A
#
# COMPACT_ATOMS: atom_id res chain seq x y z
N GLU A 1 -25.59 -1.63 3.53
CA GLU A 1 -26.15 -2.03 4.83
C GLU A 1 -25.15 -2.78 5.72
N ASN A 2 -23.94 -3.07 5.22
CA ASN A 2 -22.89 -3.76 5.99
C ASN A 2 -21.87 -2.79 6.64
N GLY A 3 -22.22 -1.51 6.78
CA GLY A 3 -21.44 -0.53 7.53
C GLY A 3 -20.20 0.04 6.82
N ALA A 4 -20.03 -0.17 5.52
CA ALA A 4 -18.96 0.50 4.78
C ALA A 4 -19.30 1.97 4.53
N ASP A 5 -18.38 2.87 4.82
CA ASP A 5 -18.50 4.32 4.56
C ASP A 5 -17.86 4.72 3.23
N VAL A 6 -16.83 4.01 2.81
CA VAL A 6 -16.06 4.24 1.59
C VAL A 6 -15.82 2.91 0.88
N LEU A 7 -15.87 2.91 -0.44
CA LEU A 7 -15.59 1.72 -1.25
C LEU A 7 -14.26 1.86 -1.98
N LEU A 8 -13.42 0.84 -1.90
CA LEU A 8 -12.16 0.78 -2.62
C LEU A 8 -12.31 -0.14 -3.83
N SER A 9 -12.05 0.39 -5.03
CA SER A 9 -12.20 -0.36 -6.28
C SER A 9 -10.96 -0.30 -7.16
N MET A 10 -10.62 -1.47 -7.71
CA MET A 10 -9.61 -1.57 -8.77
C MET A 10 -10.29 -1.44 -10.15
N PRO A 11 -9.57 -0.95 -11.16
CA PRO A 11 -9.91 -1.22 -12.56
C PRO A 11 -10.07 -2.72 -12.82
N GLN A 12 -10.59 -3.09 -13.99
CA GLN A 12 -10.69 -4.49 -14.37
C GLN A 12 -9.31 -5.15 -14.40
N THR A 13 -9.28 -6.40 -13.99
CA THR A 13 -8.05 -7.19 -13.85
C THR A 13 -8.20 -8.52 -14.57
N TYR A 14 -7.11 -9.19 -14.86
CA TYR A 14 -7.00 -10.56 -15.34
C TYR A 14 -7.23 -10.72 -16.86
N VAL A 15 -8.30 -10.17 -17.43
CA VAL A 15 -8.69 -10.53 -18.81
C VAL A 15 -7.80 -9.84 -19.84
N LEU A 16 -7.77 -8.52 -19.85
CA LEU A 16 -6.98 -7.70 -20.79
C LEU A 16 -6.72 -6.32 -20.19
N LYS A 17 -5.73 -5.62 -20.75
CA LYS A 17 -5.56 -4.20 -20.47
C LYS A 17 -6.79 -3.45 -20.98
N ALA A 18 -7.47 -2.76 -20.08
CA ALA A 18 -8.61 -1.94 -20.42
C ALA A 18 -8.20 -0.77 -21.33
N SER A 19 -9.01 -0.51 -22.35
CA SER A 19 -9.02 0.78 -23.02
C SER A 19 -9.54 1.87 -22.08
N GLU A 20 -9.27 3.13 -22.38
CA GLU A 20 -9.78 4.25 -21.60
C GLU A 20 -11.31 4.26 -21.53
N ALA A 21 -11.98 3.99 -22.66
CA ALA A 21 -13.43 3.92 -22.72
C ALA A 21 -14.00 2.80 -21.81
N GLU A 22 -13.37 1.64 -21.77
CA GLU A 22 -13.77 0.52 -20.90
C GLU A 22 -13.52 0.85 -19.41
N LEU A 23 -12.43 1.54 -19.12
CA LEU A 23 -12.12 2.02 -17.78
C LEU A 23 -13.18 3.00 -17.29
N MET A 24 -13.52 4.00 -18.10
CA MET A 24 -14.57 4.97 -17.77
C MET A 24 -15.92 4.29 -17.60
N ALA A 25 -16.35 3.45 -18.55
CA ALA A 25 -17.62 2.72 -18.48
C ALA A 25 -17.73 1.81 -17.24
N ARG A 26 -16.62 1.27 -16.74
CA ARG A 26 -16.60 0.51 -15.49
C ARG A 26 -16.93 1.41 -14.29
N PHE A 27 -16.28 2.57 -14.18
CA PHE A 27 -16.49 3.47 -13.06
C PHE A 27 -17.85 4.19 -13.14
N ASP A 28 -18.39 4.45 -14.35
CA ASP A 28 -19.76 4.88 -14.57
C ASP A 28 -20.75 3.90 -13.92
N LYS A 29 -20.59 2.60 -14.19
CA LYS A 29 -21.42 1.55 -13.61
C LYS A 29 -21.30 1.48 -12.09
N ILE A 30 -20.07 1.55 -11.55
CA ILE A 30 -19.86 1.50 -10.10
C ILE A 30 -20.51 2.71 -9.43
N SER A 31 -20.29 3.91 -9.96
CA SER A 31 -20.88 5.14 -9.42
C SER A 31 -22.42 5.16 -9.48
N ALA A 32 -22.99 4.56 -10.53
CA ALA A 32 -24.45 4.41 -10.63
C ALA A 32 -25.05 3.43 -9.60
N MET A 33 -24.25 2.55 -9.01
CA MET A 33 -24.69 1.54 -8.04
C MET A 33 -24.58 2.01 -6.59
N THR A 34 -23.94 3.15 -6.32
CA THR A 34 -23.70 3.60 -4.96
C THR A 34 -23.51 5.12 -4.88
N GLU A 35 -24.02 5.71 -3.81
CA GLU A 35 -23.73 7.11 -3.43
C GLU A 35 -22.49 7.21 -2.52
N LYS A 36 -21.90 6.07 -2.12
CA LYS A 36 -20.71 6.05 -1.27
C LYS A 36 -19.49 6.58 -2.01
N PRO A 37 -18.61 7.33 -1.33
CA PRO A 37 -17.36 7.77 -1.90
C PRO A 37 -16.49 6.58 -2.35
N LEU A 38 -15.78 6.76 -3.44
CA LEU A 38 -14.88 5.76 -4.01
C LEU A 38 -13.43 6.12 -3.77
N VAL A 39 -12.61 5.12 -3.54
CA VAL A 39 -11.15 5.18 -3.56
C VAL A 39 -10.65 4.27 -4.67
N LEU A 40 -9.86 4.80 -5.59
CA LEU A 40 -9.19 4.01 -6.60
C LEU A 40 -8.13 3.12 -5.96
N TYR A 41 -7.89 1.95 -6.55
CA TYR A 41 -6.74 1.14 -6.20
C TYR A 41 -5.91 0.84 -7.45
N ASN A 42 -4.77 1.51 -7.57
CA ASN A 42 -3.80 1.27 -8.63
C ASN A 42 -2.74 0.27 -8.15
N SER A 43 -2.73 -0.91 -8.76
CA SER A 43 -1.76 -1.97 -8.47
C SER A 43 -1.34 -2.69 -9.75
N PRO A 44 -0.38 -2.17 -10.50
CA PRO A 44 0.00 -2.71 -11.81
C PRO A 44 0.37 -4.20 -11.78
N ARG A 45 0.97 -4.67 -10.71
CA ARG A 45 1.30 -6.10 -10.52
C ARG A 45 0.07 -7.02 -10.45
N ARG A 46 -1.09 -6.48 -10.07
CA ARG A 46 -2.37 -7.21 -9.97
C ARG A 46 -3.25 -6.97 -11.19
N MET A 47 -3.15 -5.79 -11.77
CA MET A 47 -4.00 -5.35 -12.88
C MET A 47 -3.43 -5.72 -14.25
N GLY A 48 -2.09 -5.86 -14.37
CA GLY A 48 -1.42 -6.02 -15.64
C GLY A 48 -1.19 -4.72 -16.42
N PHE A 49 -1.66 -3.59 -15.89
CA PHE A 49 -1.40 -2.23 -16.41
C PHE A 49 -1.41 -1.22 -15.25
N SER A 50 -0.94 0.00 -15.51
CA SER A 50 -0.98 1.12 -14.58
C SER A 50 -1.98 2.17 -15.04
N LEU A 51 -2.74 2.75 -14.10
CA LEU A 51 -3.43 4.01 -14.37
C LEU A 51 -2.38 5.11 -14.59
N SER A 52 -2.57 5.92 -15.61
CA SER A 52 -1.80 7.17 -15.74
C SER A 52 -2.32 8.22 -14.75
N VAL A 53 -1.52 9.27 -14.52
CA VAL A 53 -1.96 10.41 -13.70
C VAL A 53 -3.16 11.09 -14.36
N ASP A 54 -3.15 11.24 -15.69
CA ASP A 54 -4.27 11.81 -16.46
C ASP A 54 -5.55 10.99 -16.32
N GLN A 55 -5.46 9.66 -16.43
CA GLN A 55 -6.62 8.78 -16.23
C GLN A 55 -7.14 8.85 -14.79
N THR A 56 -6.26 8.96 -13.80
CA THR A 56 -6.65 9.12 -12.40
C THR A 56 -7.39 10.45 -12.19
N GLU A 57 -6.91 11.53 -12.76
CA GLU A 57 -7.56 12.85 -12.70
C GLU A 57 -8.91 12.84 -13.42
N THR A 58 -8.99 12.29 -14.62
CA THR A 58 -10.24 12.15 -15.37
C THR A 58 -11.30 11.36 -14.59
N LEU A 59 -10.89 10.26 -13.96
CA LEU A 59 -11.80 9.47 -13.11
C LEU A 59 -12.27 10.25 -11.89
N MET A 60 -11.38 11.00 -11.23
CA MET A 60 -11.73 11.85 -10.10
C MET A 60 -12.72 12.94 -10.48
N ASP A 61 -12.53 13.60 -11.63
CA ASP A 61 -13.39 14.71 -12.08
C ASP A 61 -14.80 14.26 -12.50
N ASN A 62 -14.94 13.02 -12.95
CA ASN A 62 -16.21 12.49 -13.47
C ASN A 62 -16.98 11.61 -12.47
N HIS A 63 -16.37 11.21 -11.36
CA HIS A 63 -16.97 10.28 -10.39
C HIS A 63 -16.71 10.75 -8.96
N ASN A 64 -17.49 10.23 -8.00
CA ASN A 64 -17.29 10.52 -6.58
C ASN A 64 -16.06 9.79 -6.02
N ILE A 65 -14.88 10.09 -6.58
CA ILE A 65 -13.59 9.50 -6.19
C ILE A 65 -12.85 10.49 -5.31
N ILE A 66 -12.67 10.12 -4.05
CA ILE A 66 -12.06 10.97 -3.01
C ILE A 66 -10.60 10.64 -2.72
N GLY A 67 -10.08 9.57 -3.30
CA GLY A 67 -8.71 9.15 -3.04
C GLY A 67 -8.23 8.03 -3.94
N ILE A 68 -6.95 7.72 -3.80
CA ILE A 68 -6.32 6.59 -4.46
C ILE A 68 -5.39 5.86 -3.49
N LYS A 69 -5.47 4.53 -3.45
CA LYS A 69 -4.41 3.65 -2.94
C LYS A 69 -3.46 3.34 -4.08
N GLU A 70 -2.23 3.84 -3.97
CA GLU A 70 -1.21 3.69 -4.98
C GLU A 70 -0.19 2.62 -4.57
N SER A 71 -0.11 1.53 -5.34
CA SER A 71 0.78 0.39 -5.06
C SER A 71 1.78 0.08 -6.18
N GLN A 72 2.00 1.02 -7.10
CA GLN A 72 3.06 0.95 -8.09
C GLN A 72 4.43 1.10 -7.42
N ARG A 73 5.44 0.44 -7.98
CA ARG A 73 6.82 0.51 -7.48
C ARG A 73 7.70 1.50 -8.24
N ASP A 74 7.11 2.34 -9.06
CA ASP A 74 7.78 3.44 -9.75
C ASP A 74 7.58 4.72 -8.93
N PHE A 75 8.67 5.19 -8.30
CA PHE A 75 8.61 6.39 -7.49
C PHE A 75 8.51 7.68 -8.32
N PHE A 76 8.93 7.68 -9.59
CA PHE A 76 8.68 8.80 -10.50
C PHE A 76 7.19 9.02 -10.71
N TYR A 77 6.47 7.94 -11.04
CA TYR A 77 5.02 8.00 -11.15
C TYR A 77 4.36 8.48 -9.85
N HIS A 78 4.79 7.92 -8.71
CA HIS A 78 4.24 8.29 -7.40
C HIS A 78 4.45 9.77 -7.09
N THR A 79 5.63 10.31 -7.41
CA THR A 79 5.95 11.74 -7.26
C THR A 79 5.05 12.61 -8.13
N HIS A 80 4.88 12.28 -9.42
CA HIS A 80 3.99 13.03 -10.32
C HIS A 80 2.52 12.99 -9.86
N LEU A 81 2.07 11.84 -9.35
CA LEU A 81 0.72 11.71 -8.79
C LEU A 81 0.53 12.61 -7.58
N LEU A 82 1.50 12.63 -6.66
CA LEU A 82 1.47 13.47 -5.45
C LEU A 82 1.50 14.96 -5.82
N GLU A 83 2.41 15.37 -6.69
CA GLU A 83 2.54 16.77 -7.12
C GLU A 83 1.22 17.30 -7.70
N ARG A 84 0.59 16.50 -8.57
CA ARG A 84 -0.59 16.95 -9.32
C ARG A 84 -1.90 16.84 -8.54
N LEU A 85 -2.06 15.80 -7.72
CA LEU A 85 -3.36 15.45 -7.15
C LEU A 85 -3.44 15.48 -5.63
N SER A 86 -2.35 15.64 -4.88
CA SER A 86 -2.38 15.57 -3.41
C SER A 86 -3.21 16.67 -2.74
N GLN A 87 -3.45 17.78 -3.42
CA GLN A 87 -4.33 18.86 -2.94
C GLN A 87 -5.80 18.68 -3.35
N LYS A 88 -6.08 17.75 -4.28
CA LYS A 88 -7.42 17.50 -4.82
C LYS A 88 -8.06 16.26 -4.23
N MET A 89 -7.25 15.24 -3.90
CA MET A 89 -7.73 13.96 -3.39
C MET A 89 -6.74 13.37 -2.38
N SER A 90 -7.21 12.38 -1.60
CA SER A 90 -6.35 11.64 -0.67
C SER A 90 -5.50 10.61 -1.40
N ILE A 91 -4.18 10.76 -1.37
CA ILE A 91 -3.25 9.75 -1.91
C ILE A 91 -2.69 8.93 -0.77
N MET A 92 -2.95 7.62 -0.81
CA MET A 92 -2.52 6.64 0.17
C MET A 92 -1.45 5.72 -0.44
N THR A 93 -0.29 5.69 0.18
CA THR A 93 0.87 4.91 -0.28
C THR A 93 0.70 3.43 0.03
N GLY A 94 0.90 2.58 -0.95
CA GLY A 94 0.84 1.12 -0.80
C GLY A 94 2.17 0.48 -0.45
N PRO A 95 3.28 0.76 -1.17
CA PRO A 95 4.60 0.22 -0.84
C PRO A 95 5.15 0.88 0.44
N CYS A 96 5.45 0.08 1.48
CA CYS A 96 5.80 0.65 2.78
C CYS A 96 7.13 1.44 2.78
N HIS A 97 8.08 1.11 1.92
CA HIS A 97 9.32 1.87 1.75
C HIS A 97 9.12 3.25 1.11
N TYR A 98 7.92 3.55 0.59
CA TYR A 98 7.57 4.90 0.09
C TYR A 98 6.84 5.75 1.13
N ILE A 99 6.40 5.18 2.26
CA ILE A 99 5.56 5.88 3.23
C ILE A 99 6.19 7.20 3.68
N MET A 100 7.42 7.16 4.15
CA MET A 100 8.06 8.36 4.69
C MET A 100 8.31 9.45 3.62
N PRO A 101 8.92 9.15 2.46
CA PRO A 101 9.08 10.17 1.42
C PRO A 101 7.74 10.63 0.82
N ALA A 102 6.71 9.77 0.76
CA ALA A 102 5.40 10.17 0.27
C ALA A 102 4.70 11.17 1.20
N PHE A 103 4.81 11.02 2.52
CA PHE A 103 4.31 12.02 3.46
C PHE A 103 5.01 13.37 3.28
N ALA A 104 6.32 13.39 3.11
CA ALA A 104 7.08 14.62 2.83
C ALA A 104 6.62 15.31 1.53
N LEU A 105 6.07 14.55 0.57
CA LEU A 105 5.54 15.05 -0.70
C LEU A 105 4.02 15.29 -0.69
N GLY A 106 3.34 15.12 0.46
CA GLY A 106 1.93 15.47 0.61
C GLY A 106 0.94 14.30 0.59
N ALA A 107 1.39 13.05 0.65
CA ALA A 107 0.50 11.90 0.87
C ALA A 107 -0.29 12.09 2.18
N LYS A 108 -1.54 11.62 2.19
CA LYS A 108 -2.44 11.77 3.35
C LYS A 108 -2.48 10.53 4.24
N GLY A 109 -1.91 9.42 3.77
CA GLY A 109 -1.91 8.17 4.52
C GLY A 109 -1.22 7.03 3.79
N PHE A 110 -1.41 5.83 4.31
CA PHE A 110 -0.96 4.62 3.68
C PHE A 110 -1.95 3.46 3.91
N ILE A 111 -1.97 2.52 2.98
CA ILE A 111 -2.59 1.21 3.14
C ILE A 111 -1.52 0.19 2.74
N ALA A 112 -0.68 -0.16 3.67
CA ALA A 112 0.53 -0.95 3.48
C ALA A 112 0.68 -2.04 4.54
N THR A 113 1.58 -2.98 4.30
CA THR A 113 2.12 -3.91 5.30
C THR A 113 3.56 -3.51 5.59
N GLY A 114 3.94 -3.50 6.88
CA GLY A 114 5.28 -3.11 7.33
C GLY A 114 5.27 -2.11 8.49
N PRO A 115 4.36 -1.11 8.51
CA PRO A 115 4.27 -0.16 9.62
C PRO A 115 4.06 -0.79 10.99
N GLU A 116 3.38 -1.92 11.06
CA GLU A 116 3.14 -2.72 12.28
C GLU A 116 4.41 -3.23 12.95
N PHE A 117 5.53 -3.22 12.24
CA PHE A 117 6.83 -3.67 12.75
C PHE A 117 7.75 -2.51 13.15
N THR A 118 7.30 -1.27 13.03
CA THR A 118 8.09 -0.08 13.38
C THR A 118 7.77 0.41 14.80
N ASP A 119 8.67 1.23 15.35
CA ASP A 119 8.46 1.84 16.68
C ASP A 119 7.43 2.98 16.66
N LEU A 120 7.03 3.44 15.46
CA LEU A 120 6.09 4.56 15.31
C LEU A 120 4.67 4.06 15.09
N LYS A 121 3.72 4.62 15.85
CA LYS A 121 2.29 4.45 15.55
C LYS A 121 1.95 5.12 14.22
N PRO A 122 0.89 4.70 13.50
CA PRO A 122 0.51 5.30 12.22
C PRO A 122 0.36 6.82 12.26
N SER A 123 -0.23 7.38 13.31
CA SER A 123 -0.38 8.83 13.48
C SER A 123 0.95 9.56 13.68
N GLU A 124 1.86 8.95 14.45
CA GLU A 124 3.21 9.48 14.67
C GLU A 124 4.03 9.41 13.39
N MET A 125 3.89 8.33 12.63
CA MET A 125 4.54 8.15 11.31
C MET A 125 4.12 9.25 10.32
N ALA A 126 2.84 9.59 10.28
CA ALA A 126 2.34 10.69 9.46
C ALA A 126 2.95 12.04 9.87
N ALA A 127 2.98 12.33 11.17
CA ALA A 127 3.54 13.57 11.70
C ALA A 127 5.06 13.68 11.43
N VAL A 128 5.81 12.60 11.67
CA VAL A 128 7.25 12.54 11.41
C VAL A 128 7.54 12.63 9.92
N GLY A 129 6.75 11.96 9.08
CA GLY A 129 6.93 11.95 7.63
C GLY A 129 6.65 13.28 6.96
N ALA A 130 5.68 14.05 7.48
CA ALA A 130 5.35 15.38 6.98
C ALA A 130 6.23 16.50 7.56
N GLY A 131 7.05 16.20 8.55
CA GLY A 131 7.97 17.14 9.20
C GLY A 131 9.33 17.22 8.51
N VAL A 132 10.26 17.95 9.14
CA VAL A 132 11.66 17.97 8.71
C VAL A 132 12.29 16.61 9.04
N PRO A 133 12.96 15.95 8.07
CA PRO A 133 13.58 14.65 8.29
C PRO A 133 14.61 14.68 9.44
N ASP A 134 14.32 13.99 10.52
CA ASP A 134 15.15 13.79 11.70
C ASP A 134 15.62 12.32 11.81
N ASP A 135 16.21 11.94 12.94
CA ASP A 135 16.68 10.57 13.15
C ASP A 135 15.52 9.56 13.23
N ARG A 136 14.34 9.97 13.71
CA ARG A 136 13.15 9.09 13.73
C ARG A 136 12.66 8.83 12.32
N TYR A 137 12.65 9.86 11.47
CA TYR A 137 12.33 9.72 10.04
C TYR A 137 13.28 8.71 9.37
N ARG A 138 14.58 8.92 9.53
CA ARG A 138 15.60 8.06 8.91
C ARG A 138 15.50 6.62 9.41
N LYS A 139 15.33 6.42 10.73
CA LYS A 139 15.15 5.10 11.32
C LYS A 139 13.92 4.39 10.77
N ALA A 140 12.76 5.03 10.79
CA ALA A 140 11.51 4.44 10.28
C ALA A 140 11.61 4.11 8.78
N HIS A 141 12.14 5.01 7.97
CA HIS A 141 12.34 4.77 6.54
C HIS A 141 13.26 3.58 6.28
N TYR A 142 14.38 3.50 7.00
CA TYR A 142 15.31 2.36 6.90
C TYR A 142 14.65 1.05 7.30
N GLN A 143 13.96 1.01 8.44
CA GLN A 143 13.24 -0.19 8.91
C GLN A 143 12.21 -0.66 7.88
N LEU A 144 11.37 0.25 7.38
CA LEU A 144 10.35 -0.07 6.37
C LEU A 144 10.96 -0.60 5.07
N THR A 145 12.08 -0.02 4.63
CA THR A 145 12.75 -0.43 3.38
C THR A 145 13.36 -1.83 3.50
N VAL A 146 14.19 -2.05 4.51
CA VAL A 146 14.90 -3.32 4.70
C VAL A 146 13.91 -4.46 4.98
N LEU A 147 12.93 -4.21 5.84
CA LEU A 147 11.90 -5.20 6.18
C LEU A 147 11.08 -5.60 4.95
N TYR A 148 10.61 -4.62 4.19
CA TYR A 148 9.79 -4.89 3.01
C TYR A 148 10.56 -5.66 1.94
N GLU A 149 11.80 -5.28 1.67
CA GLU A 149 12.67 -5.99 0.73
C GLU A 149 12.88 -7.45 1.16
N MET A 150 13.21 -7.68 2.43
CA MET A 150 13.40 -9.00 2.99
C MET A 150 12.11 -9.84 2.91
N LEU A 151 10.98 -9.32 3.38
CA LEU A 151 9.70 -10.06 3.39
C LEU A 151 9.20 -10.37 1.97
N MET A 152 9.38 -9.45 1.03
CA MET A 152 9.00 -9.67 -0.37
C MET A 152 9.93 -10.64 -1.10
N GLY A 153 11.15 -10.82 -0.62
CA GLY A 153 12.14 -11.78 -1.13
C GLY A 153 12.18 -13.11 -0.34
N THR A 154 11.21 -13.34 0.57
CA THR A 154 11.16 -14.53 1.43
C THR A 154 9.79 -15.18 1.32
N ALA A 155 9.73 -16.44 0.94
CA ALA A 155 8.50 -17.21 0.71
C ALA A 155 7.50 -16.53 -0.26
N THR A 156 6.43 -17.23 -0.60
CA THR A 156 5.36 -16.67 -1.44
C THR A 156 4.46 -15.74 -0.63
N TRP A 157 4.12 -14.58 -1.19
CA TRP A 157 3.12 -13.69 -0.57
C TRP A 157 1.79 -14.45 -0.30
N PRO A 158 1.18 -14.37 0.91
CA PRO A 158 1.56 -13.55 2.08
C PRO A 158 2.32 -14.31 3.18
N ALA A 159 2.91 -15.48 2.90
CA ALA A 159 3.46 -16.40 3.91
C ALA A 159 4.51 -15.73 4.83
N ALA A 160 5.48 -15.00 4.26
CA ALA A 160 6.51 -14.33 5.04
C ALA A 160 5.94 -13.25 5.97
N PHE A 161 4.96 -12.47 5.48
CA PHE A 161 4.29 -11.44 6.30
C PHE A 161 3.50 -12.04 7.46
N LYS A 162 2.78 -13.15 7.22
CA LYS A 162 2.06 -13.86 8.27
C LYS A 162 3.02 -14.44 9.32
N ALA A 163 4.13 -15.03 8.88
CA ALA A 163 5.16 -15.54 9.80
C ALA A 163 5.76 -14.39 10.63
N ALA A 164 6.08 -13.26 10.01
CA ALA A 164 6.59 -12.09 10.71
C ALA A 164 5.59 -11.54 11.74
N LEU A 165 4.31 -11.44 11.40
CA LEU A 165 3.25 -11.03 12.33
C LEU A 165 3.12 -11.98 13.51
N ASN A 166 3.13 -13.29 13.26
CA ASN A 166 3.08 -14.29 14.34
C ASN A 166 4.27 -14.15 15.30
N LEU A 167 5.47 -13.84 14.79
CA LEU A 167 6.66 -13.61 15.62
C LEU A 167 6.53 -12.42 16.57
N ILE A 168 5.82 -11.36 16.18
CA ILE A 168 5.57 -10.21 17.06
C ILE A 168 4.29 -10.37 17.90
N GLY A 169 3.73 -11.58 17.96
CA GLY A 169 2.55 -11.89 18.78
C GLY A 169 1.21 -11.49 18.15
N GLN A 170 1.19 -11.08 16.88
CA GLN A 170 -0.05 -10.80 16.14
C GLN A 170 -0.60 -12.10 15.51
N PRO A 171 -1.85 -12.51 15.81
CA PRO A 171 -2.39 -13.80 15.39
C PRO A 171 -2.75 -13.82 13.90
N ALA A 172 -1.75 -13.89 13.01
CA ALA A 172 -1.94 -13.89 11.57
C ALA A 172 -2.24 -15.30 10.99
N GLY A 173 -1.95 -16.37 11.74
CA GLY A 173 -2.12 -17.75 11.28
C GLY A 173 -1.20 -18.10 10.11
N VAL A 174 -1.69 -19.00 9.23
CA VAL A 174 -0.98 -19.43 8.01
C VAL A 174 -1.74 -18.97 6.75
N PRO A 175 -1.09 -18.93 5.58
CA PRO A 175 -1.79 -18.66 4.33
C PRO A 175 -2.80 -19.78 4.01
N ARG A 176 -3.80 -19.48 3.19
CA ARG A 176 -4.69 -20.48 2.60
C ARG A 176 -4.03 -21.16 1.40
N ASP A 177 -4.38 -22.41 1.15
CA ASP A 177 -3.97 -23.11 -0.06
C ASP A 177 -4.30 -22.30 -1.34
N PRO A 178 -3.46 -22.38 -2.37
CA PRO A 178 -2.28 -23.23 -2.52
C PRO A 178 -0.95 -22.61 -2.03
N VAL A 179 -0.98 -21.48 -1.30
CA VAL A 179 0.23 -20.83 -0.79
C VAL A 179 0.74 -21.59 0.43
N LEU A 180 1.96 -22.10 0.33
CA LEU A 180 2.60 -22.84 1.42
C LEU A 180 3.00 -21.89 2.56
N PRO A 181 2.94 -22.35 3.82
CA PRO A 181 3.50 -21.62 4.96
C PRO A 181 5.01 -21.35 4.78
N ALA A 182 5.50 -20.31 5.47
CA ALA A 182 6.94 -20.06 5.56
C ALA A 182 7.65 -21.26 6.22
N THR A 183 8.79 -21.65 5.66
CA THR A 183 9.63 -22.72 6.20
C THR A 183 10.39 -22.25 7.45
N GLN A 184 11.00 -23.18 8.19
CA GLN A 184 11.86 -22.81 9.32
C GLN A 184 13.04 -21.94 8.87
N ALA A 185 13.62 -22.19 7.70
CA ALA A 185 14.69 -21.38 7.14
C ALA A 185 14.21 -19.94 6.82
N ASP A 186 12.98 -19.78 6.34
CA ASP A 186 12.36 -18.47 6.12
C ASP A 186 12.14 -17.73 7.45
N ILE A 187 11.65 -18.42 8.47
CA ILE A 187 11.46 -17.88 9.81
C ILE A 187 12.79 -17.41 10.40
N ASP A 188 13.85 -18.22 10.28
CA ASP A 188 15.19 -17.86 10.76
C ASP A 188 15.75 -16.63 10.02
N LYS A 189 15.45 -16.50 8.72
CA LYS A 189 15.81 -15.31 7.94
C LYS A 189 15.06 -14.06 8.44
N ILE A 190 13.77 -14.19 8.75
CA ILE A 190 12.96 -13.11 9.32
C ILE A 190 13.51 -12.69 10.68
N LYS A 191 13.82 -13.63 11.56
CA LYS A 191 14.41 -13.37 12.89
C LYS A 191 15.73 -12.60 12.79
N ARG A 192 16.65 -13.02 11.92
CA ARG A 192 17.91 -12.28 11.69
C ARG A 192 17.69 -10.84 11.22
N CYS A 193 16.68 -10.60 10.37
CA CYS A 193 16.32 -9.25 9.96
C CYS A 193 15.74 -8.44 11.13
N PHE A 194 14.90 -9.04 11.98
CA PHE A 194 14.36 -8.41 13.18
C PHE A 194 15.48 -8.02 14.14
N ASP A 195 16.45 -8.91 14.40
CA ASP A 195 17.64 -8.62 15.21
C ASP A 195 18.41 -7.43 14.66
N GLN A 196 18.66 -7.39 13.34
CA GLN A 196 19.35 -6.29 12.65
C GLN A 196 18.60 -4.94 12.81
N LEU A 197 17.29 -4.98 12.81
CA LEU A 197 16.43 -3.79 12.87
C LEU A 197 16.04 -3.40 14.30
N GLY A 198 16.38 -4.22 15.31
CA GLY A 198 15.99 -4.02 16.70
C GLY A 198 14.50 -4.25 16.95
N ILE A 199 13.85 -5.11 16.15
CA ILE A 199 12.43 -5.47 16.30
C ILE A 199 12.34 -6.62 17.28
N SER A 200 11.61 -6.42 18.40
CA SER A 200 11.39 -7.47 19.40
C SER A 200 10.40 -8.51 18.89
N TYR A 201 10.67 -9.78 19.19
CA TYR A 201 9.80 -10.91 18.86
C TYR A 201 9.82 -12.00 19.92
N THR A 202 8.91 -12.96 19.86
CA THR A 202 8.75 -14.10 20.78
C THR A 202 9.19 -15.43 20.17
#